data_2cebe5bc17983835cfc7488cd1b2702a
#
_entry.id   2cebe5bc17983835cfc7488cd1b2702a
#
_cell.length_a   1.000
_cell.length_b   1.000
_cell.length_c   1.000
_cell.angle_alpha   90.00
_cell.angle_beta   90.00
_cell.angle_gamma   90.00
#
_symmetry.space_group_name_H-M   'P 1'
#
loop_
_entity.id
_entity.type
_entity.pdbx_description
1 polymer ?
#
loop_
_entity_poly.entity_id
_entity_poly.type
_entity_poly.pdbx_seq_one_letter_code
_entity_poly.pdbx_strand_id
1 'polypeptide(L)'
;DGGLLEVPIRLERLPLSPGERAEIVVGLEPGERVVLRSFEPDLGTNVWDGRFAGADDSFDLLELRASASLRPSAPLPAQLGPPRRVGTPVPRADRSFELGGQGSIDDREFDPNRIDVEASAGSTELWEVRNASGTPHNFHVHGVRFQVVDYAGGSPPPRLVGWKDTVYVPPDETVRFLVELGDYADPEVPYMFHCHVLQHQDRGMMGQFVVTEEATR
;
A
#
# COMPACT_ATOMS: atom_id res chain seq x y z
N ASP A 1 -5.06 -2.69 -5.02
CA ASP A 1 -5.03 -1.26 -5.31
C ASP A 1 -4.70 -0.99 -6.77
N GLY A 2 -3.45 -1.15 -7.21
CA GLY A 2 -2.99 -0.78 -8.55
C GLY A 2 -3.35 -1.76 -9.67
N GLY A 3 -4.04 -2.85 -9.38
CA GLY A 3 -4.48 -3.84 -10.35
C GLY A 3 -4.82 -5.19 -9.72
N LEU A 4 -5.26 -6.13 -10.55
CA LEU A 4 -5.55 -7.49 -10.13
C LEU A 4 -4.26 -8.29 -9.86
N LEU A 5 -4.33 -9.26 -8.99
CA LEU A 5 -3.32 -10.29 -8.85
C LEU A 5 -3.24 -11.13 -10.13
N GLU A 6 -2.11 -11.77 -10.40
CA GLU A 6 -1.97 -12.68 -11.53
C GLU A 6 -2.91 -13.89 -11.42
N VAL A 7 -3.03 -14.42 -10.22
CA VAL A 7 -3.91 -15.52 -9.88
C VAL A 7 -4.70 -15.20 -8.61
N PRO A 8 -5.93 -15.71 -8.46
CA PRO A 8 -6.66 -15.60 -7.21
C PRO A 8 -5.90 -16.27 -6.07
N ILE A 9 -5.86 -15.65 -4.91
CA ILE A 9 -5.32 -16.26 -3.69
C ILE A 9 -6.44 -16.53 -2.70
N ARG A 10 -6.39 -17.68 -2.03
CA ARG A 10 -7.32 -18.01 -0.96
C ARG A 10 -6.75 -17.52 0.37
N LEU A 11 -7.52 -16.72 1.08
CA LEU A 11 -7.16 -16.18 2.38
C LEU A 11 -8.32 -16.35 3.35
N GLU A 12 -8.01 -16.60 4.61
CA GLU A 12 -8.99 -16.58 5.69
C GLU A 12 -9.11 -15.17 6.30
N ARG A 13 -8.01 -14.42 6.28
CA ARG A 13 -7.93 -13.03 6.74
C ARG A 13 -7.09 -12.23 5.78
N LEU A 14 -7.49 -10.99 5.56
CA LEU A 14 -6.79 -10.05 4.70
C LEU A 14 -6.46 -8.79 5.51
N PRO A 15 -5.19 -8.56 5.86
CA PRO A 15 -4.76 -7.28 6.42
C PRO A 15 -4.86 -6.19 5.36
N LEU A 16 -5.45 -5.06 5.73
CA LEU A 16 -5.52 -3.85 4.93
C LEU A 16 -5.17 -2.67 5.83
N SER A 17 -4.17 -1.90 5.46
CA SER A 17 -3.91 -0.60 6.06
C SER A 17 -4.79 0.48 5.42
N PRO A 18 -4.98 1.64 6.07
CA PRO A 18 -5.74 2.74 5.46
C PRO A 18 -5.26 3.05 4.04
N GLY A 19 -6.19 3.24 3.11
CA GLY A 19 -5.89 3.48 1.69
C GLY A 19 -5.69 2.23 0.84
N GLU A 20 -5.43 1.05 1.42
CA GLU A 20 -5.40 -0.20 0.65
C GLU A 20 -6.82 -0.63 0.25
N ARG A 21 -6.95 -1.21 -0.93
CA ARG A 21 -8.21 -1.77 -1.47
C ARG A 21 -7.97 -3.19 -1.93
N ALA A 22 -9.02 -4.01 -1.81
CA ALA A 22 -9.00 -5.38 -2.31
C ALA A 22 -10.34 -5.74 -2.95
N GLU A 23 -10.28 -6.49 -4.03
CA GLU A 23 -11.44 -7.17 -4.59
C GLU A 23 -11.48 -8.59 -4.06
N ILE A 24 -12.59 -8.96 -3.43
CA ILE A 24 -12.78 -10.27 -2.83
C ILE A 24 -13.96 -11.01 -3.47
N VAL A 25 -13.82 -12.32 -3.59
CA VAL A 25 -14.91 -13.21 -4.03
C VAL A 25 -15.32 -14.07 -2.84
N VAL A 26 -16.59 -14.01 -2.50
CA VAL A 26 -17.19 -14.79 -1.41
C VAL A 26 -18.21 -15.76 -1.98
N GLY A 27 -18.02 -17.06 -1.74
CA GLY A 27 -19.05 -18.07 -2.06
C GLY A 27 -20.17 -18.05 -1.04
N LEU A 28 -21.40 -18.18 -1.49
CA LEU A 28 -22.59 -18.20 -0.63
C LEU A 28 -23.50 -19.37 -1.02
N GLU A 29 -24.04 -20.06 -0.02
CA GLU A 29 -25.09 -21.05 -0.20
C GLU A 29 -26.49 -20.39 -0.14
N PRO A 30 -27.52 -21.03 -0.72
CA PRO A 30 -28.90 -20.49 -0.67
C PRO A 30 -29.37 -20.26 0.76
N GLY A 31 -29.81 -19.03 1.07
CA GLY A 31 -30.29 -18.63 2.38
C GLY A 31 -29.19 -18.38 3.43
N GLU A 32 -27.93 -18.52 3.07
CA GLU A 32 -26.80 -18.31 3.99
C GLU A 32 -26.67 -16.85 4.41
N ARG A 33 -26.14 -16.65 5.60
CA ARG A 33 -25.76 -15.35 6.15
C ARG A 33 -24.29 -15.38 6.52
N VAL A 34 -23.53 -14.44 5.98
CA VAL A 34 -22.10 -14.29 6.24
C VAL A 34 -21.83 -12.88 6.72
N VAL A 35 -21.08 -12.75 7.80
CA VAL A 35 -20.69 -11.46 8.35
C VAL A 35 -19.23 -11.20 7.96
N LEU A 36 -19.00 -10.10 7.24
CA LEU A 36 -17.68 -9.53 7.07
C LEU A 36 -17.31 -8.80 8.35
N ARG A 37 -16.22 -9.24 8.97
CA ARG A 37 -15.78 -8.73 10.27
C ARG A 37 -14.34 -8.24 10.19
N SER A 38 -14.03 -7.11 10.85
CA SER A 38 -12.66 -6.77 11.18
C SER A 38 -12.22 -7.56 12.42
N PHE A 39 -10.93 -7.78 12.52
CA PHE A 39 -10.27 -8.41 13.66
C PHE A 39 -9.08 -7.55 14.06
N GLU A 40 -8.62 -7.74 15.27
CA GLU A 40 -7.37 -7.16 15.75
C GLU A 40 -6.25 -7.44 14.74
N PRO A 41 -5.62 -6.39 14.18
CA PRO A 41 -4.55 -6.55 13.21
C PRO A 41 -3.25 -6.99 13.88
N ASP A 42 -2.46 -7.81 13.21
CA ASP A 42 -1.05 -7.99 13.54
C ASP A 42 -0.25 -6.80 12.95
N LEU A 43 0.14 -5.90 13.82
CA LEU A 43 0.88 -4.69 13.44
C LEU A 43 2.41 -4.88 13.45
N GLY A 44 2.90 -6.09 13.76
CA GLY A 44 4.31 -6.39 13.89
C GLY A 44 4.83 -6.30 15.32
N THR A 45 6.16 -6.28 15.46
CA THR A 45 6.84 -6.20 16.77
C THR A 45 7.03 -4.75 17.21
N ASN A 46 7.26 -4.55 18.52
CA ASN A 46 7.59 -3.24 19.10
C ASN A 46 6.52 -2.14 18.94
N VAL A 47 5.27 -2.50 18.72
CA VAL A 47 4.16 -1.54 18.64
C VAL A 47 3.79 -1.08 20.03
N TRP A 48 4.12 0.17 20.39
CA TRP A 48 3.74 0.71 21.70
C TRP A 48 2.44 1.52 21.66
N ASP A 49 2.00 1.94 20.48
CA ASP A 49 0.83 2.80 20.26
C ASP A 49 -0.29 2.09 19.46
N GLY A 50 -0.22 0.77 19.32
CA GLY A 50 -1.16 -0.03 18.54
C GLY A 50 -2.62 0.14 18.98
N ARG A 51 -2.86 0.32 20.27
CA ARG A 51 -4.17 0.60 20.85
C ARG A 51 -4.84 1.82 20.23
N PHE A 52 -4.11 2.89 19.98
CA PHE A 52 -4.63 4.11 19.37
C PHE A 52 -4.75 4.01 17.84
N ALA A 53 -4.15 2.97 17.26
CA ALA A 53 -4.28 2.63 15.84
C ALA A 53 -5.38 1.57 15.59
N GLY A 54 -6.22 1.26 16.58
CA GLY A 54 -7.31 0.29 16.46
C GLY A 54 -6.85 -1.18 16.57
N ALA A 55 -5.68 -1.45 17.14
CA ALA A 55 -5.16 -2.82 17.26
C ALA A 55 -6.00 -3.72 18.16
N ASP A 56 -6.79 -3.16 19.08
CA ASP A 56 -7.63 -3.88 20.03
C ASP A 56 -9.10 -3.96 19.55
N ASP A 57 -9.38 -3.52 18.32
CA ASP A 57 -10.76 -3.35 17.86
C ASP A 57 -11.22 -4.46 16.91
N SER A 58 -12.45 -4.91 17.12
CA SER A 58 -13.15 -5.84 16.24
C SER A 58 -14.57 -5.34 15.98
N PHE A 59 -14.97 -5.35 14.68
CA PHE A 59 -16.27 -4.85 14.26
C PHE A 59 -16.95 -5.78 13.27
N ASP A 60 -18.27 -5.89 13.34
CA ASP A 60 -19.08 -6.40 12.26
C ASP A 60 -19.27 -5.28 11.22
N LEU A 61 -18.72 -5.47 10.04
CA LEU A 61 -18.69 -4.44 9.00
C LEU A 61 -19.87 -4.53 8.04
N LEU A 62 -20.24 -5.75 7.65
CA LEU A 62 -21.29 -6.01 6.68
C LEU A 62 -21.86 -7.41 6.87
N GLU A 63 -23.19 -7.56 6.84
CA GLU A 63 -23.86 -8.86 6.71
C GLU A 63 -24.31 -9.08 5.26
N LEU A 64 -23.80 -10.15 4.66
CA LEU A 64 -24.25 -10.65 3.37
C LEU A 64 -25.37 -11.66 3.60
N ARG A 65 -26.52 -11.47 2.97
CA ARG A 65 -27.68 -12.35 3.07
C ARG A 65 -28.01 -12.92 1.69
N ALA A 66 -27.72 -14.21 1.53
CA ALA A 66 -28.04 -14.90 0.30
C ALA A 66 -29.55 -15.13 0.17
N SER A 67 -30.05 -14.95 -1.05
CA SER A 67 -31.45 -15.33 -1.36
C SER A 67 -31.63 -16.85 -1.21
N ALA A 68 -32.84 -17.28 -0.89
CA ALA A 68 -33.17 -18.71 -0.86
C ALA A 68 -33.03 -19.40 -2.24
N SER A 69 -33.02 -18.64 -3.34
CA SER A 69 -32.75 -19.12 -4.68
C SER A 69 -31.63 -18.28 -5.29
N LEU A 70 -30.48 -18.92 -5.59
CA LEU A 70 -29.33 -18.28 -6.19
C LEU A 70 -29.25 -18.60 -7.68
N ARG A 71 -28.72 -17.66 -8.45
CA ARG A 71 -28.28 -17.92 -9.83
C ARG A 71 -26.83 -18.42 -9.82
N PRO A 72 -26.48 -19.40 -10.65
CA PRO A 72 -25.09 -19.79 -10.80
C PRO A 72 -24.23 -18.60 -11.22
N SER A 73 -23.11 -18.40 -10.55
CA SER A 73 -22.08 -17.44 -10.97
C SER A 73 -21.13 -18.12 -11.96
N ALA A 74 -20.51 -17.34 -12.83
CA ALA A 74 -19.40 -17.81 -13.62
C ALA A 74 -18.25 -18.27 -12.69
N PRO A 75 -17.51 -19.32 -13.05
CA PRO A 75 -16.38 -19.76 -12.28
C PRO A 75 -15.32 -18.64 -12.23
N LEU A 76 -14.64 -18.51 -11.10
CA LEU A 76 -13.50 -17.60 -10.96
C LEU A 76 -12.39 -18.07 -11.91
N PRO A 77 -11.85 -17.20 -12.78
CA PRO A 77 -10.74 -17.55 -13.65
C PRO A 77 -9.52 -18.00 -12.85
N ALA A 78 -8.84 -19.04 -13.32
CA ALA A 78 -7.58 -19.47 -12.70
C ALA A 78 -6.45 -18.45 -12.87
N GLN A 79 -6.54 -17.60 -13.91
CA GLN A 79 -5.61 -16.52 -14.19
C GLN A 79 -6.42 -15.24 -14.44
N LEU A 80 -6.07 -14.16 -13.73
CA LEU A 80 -6.79 -12.89 -13.79
C LEU A 80 -6.18 -11.92 -14.82
N GLY A 81 -4.94 -12.13 -15.20
CA GLY A 81 -4.24 -11.33 -16.20
C GLY A 81 -2.82 -11.85 -16.46
N PRO A 82 -2.13 -11.30 -17.45
CA PRO A 82 -0.72 -11.63 -17.66
C PRO A 82 0.11 -11.07 -16.50
N PRO A 83 1.18 -11.78 -16.09
CA PRO A 83 2.10 -11.28 -15.09
C PRO A 83 2.75 -10.01 -15.63
N ARG A 84 2.63 -8.92 -14.91
CA ARG A 84 3.40 -7.69 -15.16
C ARG A 84 4.36 -7.51 -14.01
N ARG A 85 5.64 -7.52 -14.33
CA ARG A 85 6.71 -7.23 -13.37
C ARG A 85 7.43 -5.97 -13.79
N VAL A 86 7.63 -5.09 -12.87
CA VAL A 86 8.54 -3.96 -13.01
C VAL A 86 9.94 -4.51 -12.81
N GLY A 87 10.81 -4.43 -13.79
CA GLY A 87 12.25 -4.68 -13.75
C GLY A 87 12.81 -5.69 -12.73
N THR A 88 14.11 -5.76 -12.67
CA THR A 88 14.83 -6.53 -11.63
C THR A 88 15.30 -5.56 -10.55
N PRO A 89 15.07 -5.87 -9.25
CA PRO A 89 15.56 -5.04 -8.17
C PRO A 89 17.07 -4.83 -8.27
N VAL A 90 17.52 -3.58 -8.15
CA VAL A 90 18.93 -3.23 -8.03
C VAL A 90 19.32 -3.20 -6.55
N PRO A 91 20.61 -3.46 -6.21
CA PRO A 91 21.02 -3.54 -4.81
C PRO A 91 20.84 -2.25 -4.01
N ARG A 92 20.94 -1.10 -4.69
CA ARG A 92 20.84 0.22 -4.07
C ARG A 92 19.50 0.86 -4.44
N ALA A 93 18.81 1.43 -3.45
CA ALA A 93 17.63 2.24 -3.68
C ALA A 93 17.98 3.56 -4.40
N ASP A 94 17.12 3.97 -5.31
CA ASP A 94 17.20 5.27 -5.97
C ASP A 94 16.74 6.38 -5.02
N ARG A 95 15.74 6.05 -4.17
CA ARG A 95 15.19 6.93 -3.14
C ARG A 95 15.06 6.18 -1.82
N SER A 96 15.28 6.90 -0.72
CA SER A 96 15.08 6.38 0.64
C SER A 96 14.30 7.40 1.45
N PHE A 97 13.30 6.92 2.20
CA PHE A 97 12.45 7.72 3.07
C PHE A 97 12.42 7.12 4.46
N GLU A 98 12.47 7.96 5.48
CA GLU A 98 12.33 7.56 6.87
C GLU A 98 11.04 8.13 7.46
N LEU A 99 10.16 7.24 7.94
CA LEU A 99 8.93 7.59 8.62
C LEU A 99 9.22 7.74 10.11
N GLY A 100 9.15 8.97 10.62
CA GLY A 100 9.47 9.31 11.99
C GLY A 100 8.25 9.73 12.82
N GLY A 101 8.08 9.15 13.99
CA GLY A 101 7.07 9.58 14.97
C GLY A 101 5.65 9.66 14.41
N GLN A 102 5.02 10.80 14.56
CA GLN A 102 3.60 10.99 14.22
C GLN A 102 3.34 12.10 13.19
N GLY A 103 4.30 12.50 12.38
CA GLY A 103 4.03 13.59 11.45
C GLY A 103 5.17 14.01 10.54
N SER A 104 6.26 13.24 10.45
CA SER A 104 7.39 13.61 9.59
C SER A 104 7.80 12.49 8.65
N ILE A 105 8.30 12.88 7.47
CA ILE A 105 9.08 12.06 6.56
C ILE A 105 10.47 12.71 6.46
N ASP A 106 11.53 11.95 6.72
CA ASP A 106 12.92 12.45 6.74
C ASP A 106 13.11 13.64 7.70
N ASP A 107 12.49 13.54 8.90
CA ASP A 107 12.45 14.58 9.93
C ASP A 107 11.87 15.94 9.47
N ARG A 108 11.03 15.91 8.43
CA ARG A 108 10.40 17.11 7.87
C ARG A 108 8.89 16.97 7.87
N GLU A 109 8.22 18.07 8.20
CA GLU A 109 6.79 18.24 7.97
C GLU A 109 6.53 18.69 6.53
N PHE A 110 5.32 18.48 6.05
CA PHE A 110 4.90 18.89 4.71
C PHE A 110 5.03 20.40 4.51
N ASP A 111 5.62 20.79 3.39
CA ASP A 111 5.66 22.17 2.90
C ASP A 111 5.15 22.19 1.45
N PRO A 112 4.01 22.84 1.16
CA PRO A 112 3.44 22.88 -0.19
C PRO A 112 4.31 23.59 -1.23
N ASN A 113 5.34 24.30 -0.81
CA ASN A 113 6.26 25.02 -1.70
C ASN A 113 7.57 24.26 -1.94
N ARG A 114 7.73 23.06 -1.35
CA ARG A 114 8.93 22.24 -1.49
C ARG A 114 8.66 21.02 -2.33
N ILE A 115 9.43 20.82 -3.38
CA ILE A 115 9.50 19.55 -4.08
C ILE A 115 10.55 18.67 -3.41
N ASP A 116 10.13 17.52 -2.89
CA ASP A 116 11.01 16.59 -2.18
C ASP A 116 11.74 15.65 -3.14
N VAL A 117 11.11 15.31 -4.27
CA VAL A 117 11.66 14.40 -5.28
C VAL A 117 11.36 14.90 -6.68
N GLU A 118 12.38 14.82 -7.54
CA GLU A 118 12.23 14.94 -9.00
C GLU A 118 12.52 13.57 -9.62
N ALA A 119 11.60 13.08 -10.44
CA ALA A 119 11.69 11.77 -11.09
C ALA A 119 11.57 11.90 -12.60
N SER A 120 12.27 11.03 -13.35
CA SER A 120 12.19 11.05 -14.81
C SER A 120 10.95 10.33 -15.34
N ALA A 121 10.30 10.92 -16.33
CA ALA A 121 9.17 10.31 -17.01
C ALA A 121 9.54 8.95 -17.61
N GLY A 122 8.63 7.97 -17.52
CA GLY A 122 8.82 6.63 -18.05
C GLY A 122 9.89 5.79 -17.34
N SER A 123 10.49 6.29 -16.28
CA SER A 123 11.51 5.55 -15.52
C SER A 123 10.88 4.55 -14.54
N THR A 124 11.72 3.63 -14.07
CA THR A 124 11.42 2.76 -12.95
C THR A 124 12.46 2.98 -11.88
N GLU A 125 12.02 3.33 -10.68
CA GLU A 125 12.90 3.58 -9.54
C GLU A 125 12.65 2.58 -8.42
N LEU A 126 13.71 2.18 -7.70
CA LEU A 126 13.62 1.43 -6.45
C LEU A 126 13.52 2.42 -5.29
N TRP A 127 12.35 2.43 -4.64
CA TRP A 127 12.13 3.21 -3.44
C TRP A 127 12.23 2.32 -2.20
N GLU A 128 12.85 2.86 -1.16
CA GLU A 128 13.01 2.23 0.15
C GLU A 128 12.34 3.11 1.20
N VAL A 129 11.45 2.52 1.98
CA VAL A 129 10.74 3.23 3.05
C VAL A 129 10.99 2.48 4.35
N ARG A 130 11.59 3.16 5.30
CA ARG A 130 11.85 2.66 6.65
C ARG A 130 10.90 3.31 7.65
N ASN A 131 10.26 2.52 8.48
CA ASN A 131 9.61 3.03 9.67
C ASN A 131 10.61 3.02 10.83
N ALA A 132 11.08 4.20 11.23
CA ALA A 132 12.05 4.37 12.31
C ALA A 132 11.39 4.59 13.68
N SER A 133 10.12 4.21 13.83
CA SER A 133 9.34 4.44 15.04
C SER A 133 8.59 3.18 15.48
N GLY A 134 8.12 3.17 16.73
CA GLY A 134 7.22 2.14 17.25
C GLY A 134 5.74 2.36 16.86
N THR A 135 5.45 3.35 16.01
CA THR A 135 4.10 3.67 15.57
C THR A 135 3.78 3.00 14.23
N PRO A 136 2.60 2.41 14.04
CA PRO A 136 2.20 1.86 12.75
C PRO A 136 2.10 2.93 11.67
N HIS A 137 2.76 2.73 10.55
CA HIS A 137 2.68 3.59 9.38
C HIS A 137 2.37 2.81 8.12
N ASN A 138 1.93 3.50 7.09
CA ASN A 138 1.92 3.01 5.73
C ASN A 138 2.47 4.09 4.80
N PHE A 139 2.68 3.73 3.54
CA PHE A 139 3.19 4.64 2.53
C PHE A 139 2.32 4.55 1.29
N HIS A 140 1.69 5.67 0.95
CA HIS A 140 0.87 5.82 -0.23
C HIS A 140 1.51 6.80 -1.20
N VAL A 141 1.45 6.50 -2.51
CA VAL A 141 2.01 7.35 -3.57
C VAL A 141 0.94 7.61 -4.61
N HIS A 142 0.66 8.88 -4.85
CA HIS A 142 -0.31 9.33 -5.85
C HIS A 142 0.22 9.17 -7.28
N GLY A 143 -0.69 8.94 -8.22
CA GLY A 143 -0.41 9.00 -9.65
C GLY A 143 0.46 7.87 -10.22
N VAL A 144 0.94 6.96 -9.39
CA VAL A 144 1.80 5.85 -9.77
C VAL A 144 1.28 4.52 -9.22
N ARG A 145 1.90 3.45 -9.67
CA ARG A 145 1.77 2.12 -9.07
C ARG A 145 3.15 1.52 -8.86
N PHE A 146 3.24 0.62 -7.92
CA PHE A 146 4.49 -0.03 -7.58
C PHE A 146 4.32 -1.53 -7.29
N GLN A 147 5.42 -2.26 -7.29
CA GLN A 147 5.48 -3.64 -6.85
C GLN A 147 6.44 -3.78 -5.68
N VAL A 148 5.95 -4.36 -4.58
CA VAL A 148 6.80 -4.66 -3.41
C VAL A 148 7.77 -5.78 -3.78
N VAL A 149 9.06 -5.55 -3.54
CA VAL A 149 10.15 -6.49 -3.86
C VAL A 149 10.87 -7.00 -2.63
N ASP A 150 10.81 -6.25 -1.52
CA ASP A 150 11.28 -6.67 -0.21
C ASP A 150 10.30 -6.17 0.87
N TYR A 151 9.98 -7.01 1.82
CA TYR A 151 9.09 -6.70 2.92
C TYR A 151 9.71 -7.18 4.24
N ALA A 152 10.17 -6.24 5.06
CA ALA A 152 10.82 -6.51 6.34
C ALA A 152 12.00 -7.50 6.22
N GLY A 153 12.87 -7.30 5.21
CA GLY A 153 14.05 -8.14 4.97
C GLY A 153 13.74 -9.49 4.34
N GLY A 154 12.53 -9.70 3.82
CA GLY A 154 12.10 -10.95 3.19
C GLY A 154 11.27 -10.78 1.94
N SER A 155 10.87 -11.89 1.35
CA SER A 155 9.95 -11.87 0.21
C SER A 155 8.58 -11.33 0.61
N PRO A 156 7.94 -10.51 -0.22
CA PRO A 156 6.60 -10.01 0.08
C PRO A 156 5.59 -11.17 0.18
N PRO A 157 4.66 -11.12 1.15
CA PRO A 157 3.61 -12.11 1.26
C PRO A 157 2.70 -12.08 0.02
N PRO A 158 2.02 -13.19 -0.31
CA PRO A 158 1.23 -13.30 -1.56
C PRO A 158 0.25 -12.16 -1.81
N ARG A 159 -0.33 -11.57 -0.77
CA ARG A 159 -1.25 -10.43 -0.88
C ARG A 159 -0.60 -9.15 -1.40
N LEU A 160 0.72 -9.02 -1.29
CA LEU A 160 1.50 -7.85 -1.71
C LEU A 160 2.23 -8.05 -3.06
N VAL A 161 2.08 -9.20 -3.71
CA VAL A 161 2.80 -9.51 -4.97
C VAL A 161 2.23 -8.73 -6.17
N GLY A 162 0.99 -8.23 -6.08
CA GLY A 162 0.34 -7.45 -7.15
C GLY A 162 0.80 -6.00 -7.23
N TRP A 163 0.15 -5.27 -8.11
CA TRP A 163 0.31 -3.83 -8.22
C TRP A 163 -0.33 -3.12 -7.02
N LYS A 164 0.43 -2.22 -6.43
CA LYS A 164 0.05 -1.45 -5.25
C LYS A 164 0.23 0.05 -5.50
N ASP A 165 -0.43 0.85 -4.72
CA ASP A 165 -0.17 2.28 -4.52
C ASP A 165 -0.03 2.62 -3.02
N THR A 166 -0.33 1.66 -2.15
CA THR A 166 -0.26 1.79 -0.70
C THR A 166 0.33 0.51 -0.10
N VAL A 167 1.24 0.64 0.85
CA VAL A 167 1.82 -0.50 1.57
C VAL A 167 2.01 -0.17 3.04
N TYR A 168 1.66 -1.13 3.91
CA TYR A 168 1.94 -1.05 5.33
C TYR A 168 3.46 -1.20 5.59
N VAL A 169 4.03 -0.34 6.41
CA VAL A 169 5.44 -0.37 6.84
C VAL A 169 5.46 -0.64 8.34
N PRO A 170 5.75 -1.88 8.77
CA PRO A 170 5.75 -2.23 10.19
C PRO A 170 6.76 -1.41 10.99
N PRO A 171 6.54 -1.21 12.29
CA PRO A 171 7.52 -0.56 13.19
C PRO A 171 8.90 -1.21 13.11
N ASP A 172 9.94 -0.36 13.08
CA ASP A 172 11.36 -0.72 12.97
C ASP A 172 11.77 -1.46 11.68
N GLU A 173 10.84 -1.62 10.73
CA GLU A 173 11.05 -2.39 9.51
C GLU A 173 11.21 -1.50 8.26
N THR A 174 11.71 -2.13 7.20
CA THR A 174 11.92 -1.50 5.89
C THR A 174 11.13 -2.25 4.82
N VAL A 175 10.51 -1.51 3.94
CA VAL A 175 9.83 -2.03 2.74
C VAL A 175 10.47 -1.42 1.50
N ARG A 176 10.76 -2.25 0.48
CA ARG A 176 11.32 -1.81 -0.81
C ARG A 176 10.35 -2.15 -1.92
N PHE A 177 10.16 -1.22 -2.83
CA PHE A 177 9.26 -1.41 -3.96
C PHE A 177 9.75 -0.69 -5.22
N LEU A 178 9.46 -1.27 -6.37
CA LEU A 178 9.74 -0.68 -7.68
C LEU A 178 8.55 0.15 -8.12
N VAL A 179 8.76 1.45 -8.27
CA VAL A 179 7.77 2.42 -8.74
C VAL A 179 7.88 2.55 -10.25
N GLU A 180 6.75 2.39 -10.94
CA GLU A 180 6.63 2.67 -12.37
C GLU A 180 6.14 4.11 -12.53
N LEU A 181 7.02 5.01 -12.94
CA LEU A 181 6.70 6.41 -13.20
C LEU A 181 6.09 6.54 -14.60
N GLY A 182 4.98 7.27 -14.68
CA GLY A 182 4.28 7.49 -15.94
C GLY A 182 5.09 8.31 -16.95
N ASP A 183 4.59 8.38 -18.15
CA ASP A 183 5.17 9.14 -19.26
C ASP A 183 4.72 10.62 -19.33
N TYR A 184 3.83 11.02 -18.41
CA TYR A 184 3.36 12.40 -18.31
C TYR A 184 4.30 13.22 -17.42
N ALA A 185 5.03 14.14 -18.04
CA ALA A 185 5.92 15.06 -17.35
C ALA A 185 5.24 16.43 -17.13
N ASP A 186 5.21 16.87 -15.88
CA ASP A 186 4.77 18.20 -15.51
C ASP A 186 5.53 18.67 -14.25
N PRO A 187 6.51 19.58 -14.38
CA PRO A 187 7.29 20.07 -13.25
C PRO A 187 6.52 21.05 -12.35
N GLU A 188 5.36 21.54 -12.79
CA GLU A 188 4.57 22.53 -12.05
C GLU A 188 3.44 21.90 -11.21
N VAL A 189 3.04 20.66 -11.55
CA VAL A 189 1.95 19.96 -10.87
C VAL A 189 2.47 18.74 -10.12
N PRO A 190 2.74 18.86 -8.81
CA PRO A 190 3.30 17.77 -8.04
C PRO A 190 2.26 16.70 -7.71
N TYR A 191 2.72 15.47 -7.63
CA TYR A 191 2.06 14.35 -6.97
C TYR A 191 2.49 14.28 -5.51
N MET A 192 1.67 13.65 -4.70
CA MET A 192 1.95 13.49 -3.26
C MET A 192 2.33 12.06 -2.92
N PHE A 193 3.14 11.90 -1.88
CA PHE A 193 3.29 10.67 -1.14
C PHE A 193 3.10 10.96 0.36
N HIS A 194 2.50 10.02 1.09
CA HIS A 194 2.17 10.26 2.49
C HIS A 194 1.85 8.97 3.26
N CYS A 195 1.89 9.05 4.59
CA CYS A 195 1.23 8.07 5.42
C CYS A 195 -0.29 8.27 5.32
N HIS A 196 -1.04 7.21 5.03
CA HIS A 196 -2.50 7.28 4.88
C HIS A 196 -3.26 7.02 6.21
N VAL A 197 -2.56 6.91 7.32
CA VAL A 197 -3.17 7.05 8.65
C VAL A 197 -3.53 8.52 8.83
N LEU A 198 -4.84 8.83 8.81
CA LEU A 198 -5.32 10.22 8.69
C LEU A 198 -4.72 11.16 9.73
N GLN A 199 -4.58 10.72 10.98
CA GLN A 199 -3.97 11.51 12.03
C GLN A 199 -2.51 11.91 11.74
N HIS A 200 -1.76 11.03 11.09
CA HIS A 200 -0.36 11.31 10.71
C HIS A 200 -0.29 12.22 9.48
N GLN A 201 -1.14 11.96 8.50
CA GLN A 201 -1.31 12.82 7.32
C GLN A 201 -1.65 14.26 7.72
N ASP A 202 -2.66 14.44 8.58
CA ASP A 202 -3.11 15.76 9.04
C ASP A 202 -2.04 16.52 9.84
N ARG A 203 -1.07 15.81 10.41
CA ARG A 203 0.11 16.37 11.08
C ARG A 203 1.27 16.69 10.14
N GLY A 204 1.14 16.42 8.84
CA GLY A 204 2.16 16.74 7.84
C GLY A 204 3.10 15.60 7.48
N MET A 205 2.76 14.31 7.78
CA MET A 205 3.53 13.16 7.30
C MET A 205 3.32 12.95 5.80
N MET A 206 3.80 13.90 5.02
CA MET A 206 3.58 14.02 3.59
C MET A 206 4.80 14.63 2.92
N GLY A 207 4.97 14.32 1.64
CA GLY A 207 5.90 14.96 0.74
C GLY A 207 5.31 15.02 -0.67
N GLN A 208 6.02 15.64 -1.57
CA GLN A 208 5.56 15.74 -2.95
C GLN A 208 6.70 15.54 -3.94
N PHE A 209 6.34 15.04 -5.12
CA PHE A 209 7.27 14.82 -6.21
C PHE A 209 6.70 15.34 -7.52
N VAL A 210 7.61 15.70 -8.43
CA VAL A 210 7.26 16.02 -9.81
C VAL A 210 7.87 14.99 -10.75
N VAL A 211 7.23 14.79 -11.89
CA VAL A 211 7.75 14.00 -13.00
C VAL A 211 8.21 14.98 -14.07
N THR A 212 9.47 14.86 -14.49
CA THR A 212 10.10 15.73 -15.48
C THR A 212 10.55 14.91 -16.67
N GLU A 213 10.75 15.54 -17.85
CA GLU A 213 11.31 14.88 -19.04
C GLU A 213 12.68 14.26 -18.72
N GLU A 214 13.50 14.96 -17.92
CA GLU A 214 14.80 14.51 -17.47
C GLU A 214 15.00 14.98 -16.02
N ALA A 215 15.05 14.04 -15.06
CA ALA A 215 15.29 14.42 -13.67
C ALA A 215 16.74 14.88 -13.49
N THR A 216 16.91 15.97 -12.78
CA THR A 216 18.24 16.45 -12.36
C THR A 216 18.82 15.44 -11.35
N ARG A 217 19.95 14.84 -11.67
CA ARG A 217 20.64 13.85 -10.81
C ARG A 217 21.49 14.52 -9.77
#